data_78e1685191cd4913d611d3abbde146f4
#
_entry.id   78e1685191cd4913d611d3abbde146f4
#
_cell.length_a   1.000
_cell.length_b   1.000
_cell.length_c   1.000
_cell.angle_alpha   90.00
_cell.angle_beta   90.00
_cell.angle_gamma   90.00
#
_symmetry.space_group_name_H-M   'P 1'
#
loop_
_entity.id
_entity.type
_entity.pdbx_description
1 polymer ?
#
loop_
_entity_poly.entity_id
_entity_poly.type
_entity_poly.pdbx_seq_one_letter_code
_entity_poly.pdbx_strand_id
1 'polypeptide(L)'
;MVIDLALNNERVRDFKITDDENKFENERSILPVGEMKFNNAKHVENTLKYFFNITKKHFNEETEYNVYIHDGYFYDGDERENQYKEAVERYKDINFGKLQQELFYINFDAEDITDTDFKKAVMTIEDYYKKISERHRTDFKNITYVFHFNQDVPHVHVICETVKS
;
A
#
# COMPACT_ATOMS: atom_id res chain seq x y z
N MET A 1 1.09 3.48 16.90
CA MET A 1 0.42 4.79 16.90
C MET A 1 -0.63 4.84 15.79
N VAL A 2 -1.76 5.43 16.07
CA VAL A 2 -2.84 5.54 15.07
C VAL A 2 -3.07 7.01 14.75
N ILE A 3 -3.03 7.36 13.47
CA ILE A 3 -3.22 8.73 12.99
C ILE A 3 -4.31 8.74 11.91
N ASP A 4 -5.29 9.64 12.08
CA ASP A 4 -6.29 9.86 11.04
C ASP A 4 -5.62 10.49 9.81
N LEU A 5 -5.96 10.00 8.61
CA LEU A 5 -5.39 10.46 7.35
C LEU A 5 -5.97 11.81 6.86
N ALA A 6 -6.72 12.54 7.66
CA ALA A 6 -7.23 13.85 7.26
C ALA A 6 -6.07 14.79 6.90
N LEU A 7 -6.14 15.41 5.71
CA LEU A 7 -5.12 16.32 5.24
C LEU A 7 -5.38 17.75 5.72
N ASN A 8 -4.37 18.36 6.32
CA ASN A 8 -4.42 19.74 6.76
C ASN A 8 -3.12 20.50 6.50
N ASN A 9 -2.19 19.92 5.74
CA ASN A 9 -0.91 20.54 5.42
C ASN A 9 -0.74 20.66 3.90
N GLU A 10 -0.81 21.88 3.41
CA GLU A 10 -0.72 22.22 1.98
C GLU A 10 0.73 22.33 1.47
N ARG A 11 1.72 22.27 2.36
CA ARG A 11 3.13 22.44 1.97
C ARG A 11 3.69 21.22 1.26
N VAL A 12 3.12 20.05 1.50
CA VAL A 12 3.58 18.81 0.87
C VAL A 12 2.96 18.72 -0.51
N ARG A 13 3.83 18.60 -1.53
CA ARG A 13 3.38 18.47 -2.92
C ARG A 13 2.69 17.14 -3.13
N ASP A 14 1.73 17.11 -4.04
CA ASP A 14 1.06 15.89 -4.44
C ASP A 14 2.00 15.01 -5.26
N PHE A 15 1.83 13.70 -5.14
CA PHE A 15 2.47 12.75 -6.02
C PHE A 15 1.74 12.68 -7.35
N LYS A 16 2.45 12.22 -8.37
CA LYS A 16 1.88 11.93 -9.68
C LYS A 16 2.13 10.47 -10.03
N ILE A 17 1.12 9.81 -10.55
CA ILE A 17 1.30 8.49 -11.14
C ILE A 17 2.05 8.67 -12.46
N THR A 18 3.09 7.89 -12.69
CA THR A 18 3.86 7.90 -13.93
C THR A 18 4.19 6.48 -14.38
N ASP A 19 4.24 6.26 -15.67
CA ASP A 19 4.77 5.05 -16.29
C ASP A 19 6.16 5.27 -16.91
N ASP A 20 6.70 6.47 -16.74
CA ASP A 20 8.00 6.88 -17.28
C ASP A 20 9.04 6.84 -16.18
N GLU A 21 10.02 5.94 -16.29
CA GLU A 21 11.09 5.78 -15.30
C GLU A 21 11.93 7.04 -15.12
N ASN A 22 12.13 7.81 -16.19
CA ASN A 22 12.89 9.07 -16.10
C ASN A 22 12.15 10.10 -15.25
N LYS A 23 10.84 10.20 -15.39
CA LYS A 23 10.03 11.08 -14.55
C LYS A 23 10.03 10.60 -13.12
N PHE A 24 9.95 9.28 -12.92
CA PHE A 24 9.99 8.70 -11.58
C PHE A 24 11.27 9.07 -10.84
N GLU A 25 12.42 9.02 -11.52
CA GLU A 25 13.71 9.32 -10.89
C GLU A 25 13.87 10.81 -10.54
N ASN A 26 13.18 11.70 -11.25
CA ASN A 26 13.40 13.15 -11.14
C ASN A 26 12.22 13.91 -10.54
N GLU A 27 11.12 13.25 -10.26
CA GLU A 27 9.91 13.88 -9.75
C GLU A 27 9.36 13.12 -8.55
N ARG A 28 8.58 13.83 -7.73
CA ARG A 28 7.79 13.23 -6.66
C ARG A 28 6.67 12.42 -7.31
N SER A 29 6.83 11.10 -7.37
CA SER A 29 5.97 10.28 -8.22
C SER A 29 5.78 8.86 -7.68
N ILE A 30 4.78 8.19 -8.24
CA ILE A 30 4.43 6.81 -7.94
C ILE A 30 4.40 6.06 -9.26
N LEU A 31 5.15 4.95 -9.32
CA LEU A 31 5.28 4.12 -10.50
C LEU A 31 4.58 2.78 -10.28
N PRO A 32 3.46 2.50 -10.98
CA PRO A 32 2.87 1.17 -10.92
C PRO A 32 3.85 0.14 -11.50
N VAL A 33 4.14 -0.90 -10.73
CA VAL A 33 5.06 -1.95 -11.16
C VAL A 33 4.30 -3.14 -11.72
N GLY A 34 3.21 -3.51 -11.06
CA GLY A 34 2.38 -4.60 -11.56
C GLY A 34 1.35 -5.07 -10.55
N GLU A 35 0.30 -5.66 -11.08
CA GLU A 35 -0.73 -6.32 -10.28
C GLU A 35 -0.57 -7.83 -10.40
N MET A 36 -1.01 -8.55 -9.36
CA MET A 36 -0.98 -9.99 -9.34
C MET A 36 -2.25 -10.53 -8.71
N LYS A 37 -2.83 -11.56 -9.32
CA LYS A 37 -3.94 -12.31 -8.74
C LYS A 37 -3.40 -13.41 -7.84
N PHE A 38 -4.23 -13.85 -6.91
CA PHE A 38 -3.88 -14.94 -6.01
C PHE A 38 -4.28 -16.28 -6.61
N ASN A 39 -3.45 -17.28 -6.41
CA ASN A 39 -3.68 -18.63 -6.95
C ASN A 39 -4.61 -19.45 -6.07
N ASN A 40 -4.61 -19.20 -4.76
CA ASN A 40 -5.43 -19.91 -3.77
C ASN A 40 -5.39 -19.17 -2.43
N ALA A 41 -6.15 -19.67 -1.46
CA ALA A 41 -6.21 -19.07 -0.13
C ALA A 41 -4.86 -19.09 0.60
N LYS A 42 -4.06 -20.13 0.39
CA LYS A 42 -2.72 -20.22 1.01
C LYS A 42 -1.77 -19.15 0.47
N HIS A 43 -1.88 -18.84 -0.82
CA HIS A 43 -1.12 -17.76 -1.43
C HIS A 43 -1.46 -16.41 -0.78
N VAL A 44 -2.74 -16.15 -0.50
CA VAL A 44 -3.16 -14.94 0.22
C VAL A 44 -2.50 -14.89 1.61
N GLU A 45 -2.59 -15.98 2.36
CA GLU A 45 -2.00 -16.06 3.71
C GLU A 45 -0.50 -15.79 3.69
N ASN A 46 0.22 -16.44 2.78
CA ASN A 46 1.67 -16.28 2.66
C ASN A 46 2.05 -14.85 2.26
N THR A 47 1.27 -14.23 1.39
CA THR A 47 1.49 -12.84 0.97
C THR A 47 1.29 -11.88 2.13
N LEU A 48 0.25 -12.07 2.94
CA LEU A 48 0.04 -11.24 4.12
C LEU A 48 1.19 -11.37 5.13
N LYS A 49 1.68 -12.59 5.35
CA LYS A 49 2.85 -12.79 6.21
C LYS A 49 4.06 -12.01 5.72
N TYR A 50 4.28 -12.00 4.42
CA TYR A 50 5.37 -11.25 3.81
C TYR A 50 5.16 -9.74 3.97
N PHE A 51 3.96 -9.24 3.67
CA PHE A 51 3.66 -7.81 3.75
C PHE A 51 3.90 -7.25 5.15
N PHE A 52 3.49 -8.00 6.17
CA PHE A 52 3.59 -7.57 7.57
C PHE A 52 4.85 -8.06 8.27
N ASN A 53 5.78 -8.68 7.55
CA ASN A 53 7.07 -9.15 8.09
C ASN A 53 6.90 -10.04 9.33
N ILE A 54 6.00 -11.01 9.24
CA ILE A 54 5.68 -11.88 10.38
C ILE A 54 6.74 -12.96 10.59
N THR A 55 7.44 -13.35 9.52
CA THR A 55 8.51 -14.35 9.64
C THR A 55 9.80 -13.68 10.13
N LYS A 56 10.45 -14.28 11.14
CA LYS A 56 11.66 -13.71 11.75
C LYS A 56 12.77 -13.41 10.75
N LYS A 57 12.91 -14.22 9.71
CA LYS A 57 13.98 -14.05 8.72
C LYS A 57 13.85 -12.77 7.89
N HIS A 58 12.66 -12.16 7.88
CA HIS A 58 12.40 -10.93 7.14
C HIS A 58 12.34 -9.70 8.04
N PHE A 59 12.38 -9.91 9.35
CA PHE A 59 12.31 -8.79 10.30
C PHE A 59 13.71 -8.29 10.63
N ASN A 60 13.92 -6.98 10.49
CA ASN A 60 15.14 -6.28 10.88
C ASN A 60 14.76 -4.85 11.30
N GLU A 61 15.75 -4.04 11.66
CA GLU A 61 15.51 -2.66 12.09
C GLU A 61 14.78 -1.82 11.04
N GLU A 62 15.03 -2.07 9.76
CA GLU A 62 14.37 -1.32 8.68
C GLU A 62 12.88 -1.62 8.63
N THR A 63 12.46 -2.83 8.96
CA THR A 63 11.03 -3.20 8.94
C THR A 63 10.25 -2.54 10.07
N GLU A 64 10.93 -2.09 11.13
CA GLU A 64 10.28 -1.36 12.20
C GLU A 64 9.70 -0.02 11.72
N TYR A 65 10.22 0.51 10.63
CA TYR A 65 9.75 1.75 10.03
C TYR A 65 8.67 1.54 8.95
N ASN A 66 8.26 0.30 8.73
CA ASN A 66 7.17 0.03 7.80
C ASN A 66 5.88 0.65 8.31
N VAL A 67 5.02 1.03 7.36
CA VAL A 67 3.79 1.75 7.65
C VAL A 67 2.62 0.99 7.06
N TYR A 68 1.57 0.82 7.83
CA TYR A 68 0.37 0.08 7.46
C TYR A 68 -0.82 1.02 7.50
N ILE A 69 -1.60 1.06 6.43
CA ILE A 69 -2.74 1.97 6.33
C ILE A 69 -3.97 1.20 5.87
N HIS A 70 -5.06 1.37 6.62
CA HIS A 70 -6.35 0.83 6.24
C HIS A 70 -7.46 1.76 6.76
N ASP A 71 -8.48 1.99 5.93
CA ASP A 71 -9.64 2.84 6.26
C ASP A 71 -9.25 4.22 6.82
N GLY A 72 -8.19 4.82 6.27
CA GLY A 72 -7.76 6.13 6.70
C GLY A 72 -6.97 6.17 7.99
N TYR A 73 -6.68 5.03 8.59
CA TYR A 73 -5.86 4.93 9.80
C TYR A 73 -4.45 4.47 9.47
N PHE A 74 -3.52 5.07 10.17
CA PHE A 74 -2.08 4.92 9.96
C PHE A 74 -1.49 4.18 11.16
N TYR A 75 -0.70 3.13 10.89
CA TYR A 75 -0.05 2.30 11.91
C TYR A 75 1.43 2.15 11.55
N ASP A 76 2.30 2.19 12.56
CA ASP A 76 3.73 1.97 12.34
C ASP A 76 4.13 0.51 12.56
N GLY A 77 5.43 0.22 12.42
CA GLY A 77 5.95 -1.14 12.52
C GLY A 77 5.73 -1.84 13.87
N ASP A 78 5.53 -1.08 14.94
CA ASP A 78 5.25 -1.66 16.26
C ASP A 78 3.90 -2.38 16.29
N GLU A 79 2.99 -1.99 15.42
CA GLU A 79 1.66 -2.56 15.29
C GLU A 79 1.58 -3.74 14.31
N ARG A 80 2.70 -4.18 13.75
CA ARG A 80 2.68 -5.13 12.64
C ARG A 80 1.93 -6.43 12.95
N GLU A 81 2.09 -6.99 14.14
CA GLU A 81 1.41 -8.23 14.51
C GLU A 81 -0.10 -8.05 14.60
N ASN A 82 -0.53 -6.95 15.22
CA ASN A 82 -1.95 -6.62 15.31
C ASN A 82 -2.54 -6.36 13.94
N GLN A 83 -1.84 -5.60 13.12
CA GLN A 83 -2.31 -5.28 11.77
C GLN A 83 -2.33 -6.52 10.87
N TYR A 84 -1.39 -7.44 11.04
CA TYR A 84 -1.43 -8.72 10.36
C TYR A 84 -2.69 -9.51 10.73
N LYS A 85 -2.99 -9.64 12.02
CA LYS A 85 -4.18 -10.35 12.51
C LYS A 85 -5.46 -9.73 11.96
N GLU A 86 -5.53 -8.41 11.97
CA GLU A 86 -6.69 -7.69 11.41
C GLU A 86 -6.83 -7.91 9.90
N ALA A 87 -5.71 -7.92 9.16
CA ALA A 87 -5.74 -8.19 7.72
C ALA A 87 -6.19 -9.62 7.42
N VAL A 88 -5.71 -10.60 8.17
CA VAL A 88 -6.16 -11.99 8.04
C VAL A 88 -7.67 -12.08 8.25
N GLU A 89 -8.20 -11.45 9.31
CA GLU A 89 -9.64 -11.41 9.57
C GLU A 89 -10.40 -10.73 8.45
N ARG A 90 -9.84 -9.63 7.93
CA ARG A 90 -10.49 -8.84 6.87
C ARG A 90 -10.68 -9.63 5.59
N TYR A 91 -9.72 -10.46 5.22
CA TYR A 91 -9.71 -11.13 3.92
C TYR A 91 -10.06 -12.61 3.95
N LYS A 92 -10.14 -13.23 5.13
CA LYS A 92 -10.33 -14.70 5.23
C LYS A 92 -11.62 -15.23 4.61
N ASP A 93 -12.68 -14.44 4.65
CA ASP A 93 -13.98 -14.85 4.14
C ASP A 93 -14.24 -14.38 2.71
N ILE A 94 -13.26 -13.72 2.10
CA ILE A 94 -13.34 -13.26 0.72
C ILE A 94 -12.67 -14.31 -0.17
N ASN A 95 -13.37 -14.74 -1.21
CA ASN A 95 -12.80 -15.69 -2.17
C ASN A 95 -11.54 -15.08 -2.78
N PHE A 96 -10.46 -15.86 -2.83
CA PHE A 96 -9.16 -15.38 -3.34
C PHE A 96 -9.24 -14.84 -4.77
N GLY A 97 -10.19 -15.33 -5.57
CA GLY A 97 -10.40 -14.84 -6.94
C GLY A 97 -10.91 -13.40 -7.00
N LYS A 98 -11.42 -12.88 -5.88
CA LYS A 98 -11.86 -11.47 -5.77
C LYS A 98 -10.80 -10.59 -5.12
N LEU A 99 -9.67 -11.14 -4.73
CA LEU A 99 -8.56 -10.39 -4.15
C LEU A 99 -7.47 -10.19 -5.19
N GLN A 100 -6.82 -9.05 -5.10
CA GLN A 100 -5.62 -8.78 -5.90
C GLN A 100 -4.61 -8.01 -5.09
N GLN A 101 -3.36 -8.12 -5.51
CA GLN A 101 -2.26 -7.32 -4.96
C GLN A 101 -1.64 -6.49 -6.07
N GLU A 102 -1.08 -5.37 -5.68
CA GLU A 102 -0.35 -4.51 -6.60
C GLU A 102 0.85 -3.90 -5.91
N LEU A 103 1.92 -3.67 -6.66
CA LEU A 103 3.13 -3.04 -6.19
C LEU A 103 3.31 -1.70 -6.88
N PHE A 104 3.63 -0.67 -6.09
CA PHE A 104 4.01 0.65 -6.60
C PHE A 104 5.36 1.04 -6.00
N TYR A 105 6.26 1.56 -6.84
CA TYR A 105 7.43 2.26 -6.34
C TYR A 105 7.07 3.71 -6.05
N ILE A 106 7.69 4.29 -5.02
CA ILE A 106 7.40 5.67 -4.63
C ILE A 106 8.69 6.46 -4.51
N ASN A 107 8.77 7.56 -5.24
CA ASN A 107 9.83 8.54 -5.07
C ASN A 107 9.28 9.69 -4.23
N PHE A 108 9.71 9.75 -2.98
CA PHE A 108 9.26 10.79 -2.05
C PHE A 108 9.94 12.14 -2.30
N ASP A 109 11.07 12.16 -3.00
CA ASP A 109 11.84 13.38 -3.28
C ASP A 109 12.08 14.20 -2.00
N ALA A 110 12.38 13.50 -0.89
CA ALA A 110 12.62 14.11 0.41
C ALA A 110 13.50 13.19 1.26
N GLU A 111 14.38 13.81 2.05
CA GLU A 111 15.20 13.07 3.01
C GLU A 111 14.37 12.62 4.19
N ASP A 112 13.47 13.48 4.65
CA ASP A 112 12.59 13.21 5.79
C ASP A 112 11.17 12.95 5.29
N ILE A 113 10.73 11.71 5.37
CA ILE A 113 9.37 11.31 4.98
C ILE A 113 8.46 11.52 6.19
N THR A 114 7.36 12.22 5.98
CA THR A 114 6.40 12.56 7.03
C THR A 114 5.07 11.83 6.86
N ASP A 115 4.24 11.86 7.89
CA ASP A 115 2.89 11.28 7.82
C ASP A 115 2.07 11.90 6.69
N THR A 116 2.28 13.19 6.41
CA THR A 116 1.59 13.87 5.31
C THR A 116 2.00 13.29 3.95
N ASP A 117 3.26 12.88 3.80
CA ASP A 117 3.72 12.21 2.57
C ASP A 117 2.96 10.91 2.32
N PHE A 118 2.76 10.09 3.36
CA PHE A 118 1.98 8.86 3.24
C PHE A 118 0.53 9.14 2.88
N LYS A 119 -0.08 10.15 3.51
CA LYS A 119 -1.45 10.57 3.21
C LYS A 119 -1.60 10.95 1.74
N LYS A 120 -0.67 11.74 1.22
CA LYS A 120 -0.67 12.17 -0.18
C LYS A 120 -0.47 10.98 -1.13
N ALA A 121 0.43 10.06 -0.79
CA ALA A 121 0.67 8.86 -1.60
C ALA A 121 -0.59 8.00 -1.66
N VAL A 122 -1.25 7.76 -0.53
CA VAL A 122 -2.49 6.97 -0.48
C VAL A 122 -3.58 7.64 -1.32
N MET A 123 -3.76 8.95 -1.17
CA MET A 123 -4.77 9.68 -1.95
C MET A 123 -4.52 9.58 -3.45
N THR A 124 -3.25 9.65 -3.86
CA THR A 124 -2.88 9.52 -5.27
C THR A 124 -3.21 8.13 -5.81
N ILE A 125 -2.92 7.08 -5.03
CA ILE A 125 -3.24 5.71 -5.41
C ILE A 125 -4.76 5.50 -5.45
N GLU A 126 -5.50 6.05 -4.49
CA GLU A 126 -6.96 5.95 -4.48
C GLU A 126 -7.58 6.62 -5.70
N ASP A 127 -7.07 7.80 -6.11
CA ASP A 127 -7.50 8.45 -7.33
C ASP A 127 -7.20 7.60 -8.57
N TYR A 128 -6.05 6.95 -8.59
CA TYR A 128 -5.67 6.03 -9.66
C TYR A 128 -6.67 4.86 -9.76
N TYR A 129 -7.02 4.24 -8.64
CA TYR A 129 -8.01 3.16 -8.62
C TYR A 129 -9.40 3.65 -9.02
N LYS A 130 -9.76 4.85 -8.62
CA LYS A 130 -11.06 5.44 -9.00
C LYS A 130 -11.17 5.60 -10.51
N LYS A 131 -10.10 6.05 -11.17
CA LYS A 131 -10.07 6.18 -12.63
C LYS A 131 -10.18 4.83 -13.34
N ILE A 132 -9.50 3.81 -12.80
CA ILE A 132 -9.61 2.44 -13.32
C ILE A 132 -11.04 1.92 -13.14
N SER A 133 -11.63 2.14 -11.97
CA SER A 133 -12.99 1.76 -11.66
C SER A 133 -13.99 2.34 -12.65
N GLU A 134 -13.86 3.62 -12.97
CA GLU A 134 -14.72 4.30 -13.94
C GLU A 134 -14.60 3.72 -15.35
N ARG A 135 -13.39 3.31 -15.77
CA ARG A 135 -13.15 2.75 -17.10
C ARG A 135 -13.60 1.30 -17.24
N HIS A 136 -13.41 0.50 -16.20
CA HIS A 136 -13.56 -0.97 -16.27
C HIS A 136 -14.72 -1.51 -15.49
N ARG A 137 -15.52 -0.65 -14.85
CA ARG A 137 -16.66 -1.03 -14.01
C ARG A 137 -16.25 -2.05 -12.95
N THR A 138 -15.10 -1.81 -12.33
CA THR A 138 -14.58 -2.64 -11.26
C THR A 138 -14.36 -1.74 -10.06
N ASP A 139 -15.00 -2.05 -8.93
CA ASP A 139 -14.77 -1.33 -7.70
C ASP A 139 -13.66 -1.99 -6.90
N PHE A 140 -12.86 -1.18 -6.26
CA PHE A 140 -11.79 -1.63 -5.37
C PHE A 140 -12.20 -1.31 -3.94
N LYS A 141 -12.27 -2.35 -3.11
CA LYS A 141 -12.77 -2.26 -1.72
C LYS A 141 -11.80 -2.90 -0.76
N ASN A 142 -11.95 -2.55 0.51
CA ASN A 142 -11.13 -3.12 1.59
C ASN A 142 -9.63 -3.01 1.28
N ILE A 143 -9.20 -1.81 0.90
CA ILE A 143 -7.83 -1.57 0.46
C ILE A 143 -6.92 -1.44 1.66
N THR A 144 -5.85 -2.23 1.68
CA THR A 144 -4.78 -2.14 2.68
C THR A 144 -3.48 -1.77 1.98
N TYR A 145 -2.80 -0.77 2.53
CA TYR A 145 -1.51 -0.27 2.02
C TYR A 145 -0.42 -0.66 3.00
N VAL A 146 0.65 -1.26 2.49
CA VAL A 146 1.82 -1.61 3.31
C VAL A 146 3.05 -0.99 2.67
N PHE A 147 3.61 0.04 3.31
CA PHE A 147 4.80 0.74 2.83
C PHE A 147 6.04 0.06 3.41
N HIS A 148 6.95 -0.32 2.54
CA HIS A 148 8.23 -0.96 2.90
C HIS A 148 9.40 -0.02 2.60
N PHE A 149 10.33 0.07 3.54
CA PHE A 149 11.52 0.90 3.43
C PHE A 149 12.83 0.09 3.55
N ASN A 150 12.72 -1.23 3.53
CA ASN A 150 13.86 -2.13 3.71
C ASN A 150 14.59 -2.48 2.41
N GLN A 151 14.31 -1.75 1.33
CA GLN A 151 14.98 -1.91 0.03
C GLN A 151 15.40 -0.54 -0.50
N ASP A 152 16.23 -0.55 -1.55
CA ASP A 152 16.79 0.67 -2.12
C ASP A 152 15.72 1.66 -2.59
N VAL A 153 14.60 1.15 -3.09
CA VAL A 153 13.49 1.98 -3.54
C VAL A 153 12.31 1.78 -2.61
N PRO A 154 11.84 2.84 -1.93
CA PRO A 154 10.61 2.75 -1.17
C PRO A 154 9.47 2.30 -2.06
N HIS A 155 8.63 1.41 -1.52
CA HIS A 155 7.51 0.87 -2.28
C HIS A 155 6.32 0.58 -1.37
N VAL A 156 5.16 0.47 -1.98
CA VAL A 156 3.94 0.10 -1.29
C VAL A 156 3.35 -1.15 -1.94
N HIS A 157 3.03 -2.12 -1.08
CA HIS A 157 2.20 -3.26 -1.45
C HIS A 157 0.76 -2.92 -1.13
N VAL A 158 -0.11 -3.17 -2.07
CA VAL A 158 -1.55 -2.95 -1.90
C VAL A 158 -2.24 -4.30 -2.04
N ILE A 159 -3.16 -4.58 -1.14
CA ILE A 159 -4.09 -5.70 -1.29
C ILE A 159 -5.51 -5.16 -1.20
N CYS A 160 -6.40 -5.63 -2.05
CA CYS A 160 -7.78 -5.17 -2.05
C CYS A 160 -8.71 -6.23 -2.60
N GLU A 161 -10.00 -6.00 -2.36
CA GLU A 161 -11.08 -6.77 -2.98
C GLU A 161 -11.54 -6.05 -4.23
N THR A 162 -11.73 -6.80 -5.32
CA THR A 162 -12.29 -6.27 -6.57
C THR A 162 -13.70 -6.79 -6.76
N VAL A 163 -14.62 -5.90 -7.09
CA VAL A 163 -16.02 -6.21 -7.31
C VAL A 163 -16.45 -5.59 -8.63
N LYS A 164 -16.95 -6.42 -9.53
CA LYS A 164 -17.51 -5.91 -10.79
C LYS A 164 -18.86 -5.27 -10.53
N SER A 165 -19.05 -4.08 -11.04
CA SER A 165 -20.30 -3.35 -10.92
C SER A 165 -21.20 -3.53 -12.16
#